data_ab24d888a1a32f2454809a11bd85db5f
#
_entry.id   ab24d888a1a32f2454809a11bd85db5f
#
_cell.length_a   1.000
_cell.length_b   1.000
_cell.length_c   1.000
_cell.angle_alpha   90.00
_cell.angle_beta   90.00
_cell.angle_gamma   90.00
#
_symmetry.space_group_name_H-M   'P 1'
#
loop_
_entity.id
_entity.type
_entity.pdbx_description
1 polymer ?
#
loop_
_entity_poly.entity_id
_entity_poly.type
_entity_poly.pdbx_seq_one_letter_code
_entity_poly.pdbx_strand_id
1 'polypeptide(L)'
;MAELITYKFDKMPVRIVQFEDGKHYFVIRDICNILGFSNPNRILAMYTENVPMYERIPTPGGLQVVRLVPREDVESILAPNNGRKALLLERWLKKGVFPDLEADEKAMAQVRSLVVSFVSAMHTLMTEQYFADKYGGCNGRCK
;
A
#
# COMPACT_ATOMS: atom_id res chain seq x y z
N MET A 1 -10.13 -5.83 1.44
CA MET A 1 -9.94 -5.66 2.86
C MET A 1 -8.55 -5.15 3.18
N ALA A 2 -8.46 -4.22 4.08
CA ALA A 2 -7.17 -3.70 4.49
C ALA A 2 -6.52 -4.63 5.53
N GLU A 3 -5.22 -4.79 5.45
CA GLU A 3 -4.45 -5.61 6.37
C GLU A 3 -3.55 -4.72 7.22
N LEU A 4 -3.50 -4.98 8.52
CA LEU A 4 -2.70 -4.20 9.45
C LEU A 4 -1.37 -4.89 9.72
N ILE A 5 -0.28 -4.18 9.50
CA ILE A 5 1.08 -4.66 9.77
C ILE A 5 1.68 -3.73 10.82
N THR A 6 2.30 -4.29 11.85
CA THR A 6 2.89 -3.50 12.92
C THR A 6 4.39 -3.78 13.02
N TYR A 7 5.18 -2.74 12.87
CA TYR A 7 6.61 -2.76 13.18
C TYR A 7 6.83 -2.06 14.51
N LYS A 8 7.99 -2.26 15.09
CA LYS A 8 8.34 -1.56 16.32
C LYS A 8 9.68 -0.85 16.17
N PHE A 9 9.66 0.43 16.43
CA PHE A 9 10.85 1.26 16.46
C PHE A 9 11.08 1.71 17.90
N ASP A 10 12.15 1.21 18.51
CA ASP A 10 12.50 1.54 19.89
C ASP A 10 11.30 1.35 20.83
N LYS A 11 10.64 0.19 20.72
CA LYS A 11 9.46 -0.20 21.49
C LYS A 11 8.18 0.57 21.14
N MET A 12 8.24 1.52 20.24
CA MET A 12 7.06 2.27 19.80
C MET A 12 6.50 1.64 18.52
N PRO A 13 5.19 1.42 18.46
CA PRO A 13 4.61 0.78 17.27
C PRO A 13 4.58 1.73 16.09
N VAL A 14 4.85 1.18 14.91
CA VAL A 14 4.63 1.85 13.63
C VAL A 14 3.67 0.97 12.85
N ARG A 15 2.42 1.38 12.79
CA ARG A 15 1.37 0.62 12.15
C ARG A 15 1.25 1.03 10.69
N ILE A 16 1.09 0.03 9.84
CA ILE A 16 1.01 0.21 8.40
C ILE A 16 -0.21 -0.55 7.91
N VAL A 17 -0.99 0.06 7.04
CA VAL A 17 -2.19 -0.55 6.47
C VAL A 17 -1.91 -0.87 5.01
N GLN A 18 -2.07 -2.14 4.64
CA GLN A 18 -1.95 -2.59 3.26
C GLN A 18 -3.35 -2.76 2.68
N PHE A 19 -3.61 -2.11 1.54
CA PHE A 19 -4.87 -2.25 0.84
C PHE A 19 -4.82 -3.37 -0.20
N GLU A 20 -5.97 -3.68 -0.77
CA GLU A 20 -6.10 -4.80 -1.71
C GLU A 20 -5.24 -4.64 -2.96
N ASP A 21 -4.94 -3.41 -3.34
CA ASP A 21 -4.06 -3.13 -4.49
C ASP A 21 -2.58 -3.36 -4.16
N GLY A 22 -2.26 -3.74 -2.92
CA GLY A 22 -0.90 -3.99 -2.47
C GLY A 22 -0.19 -2.76 -1.94
N LYS A 23 -0.78 -1.59 -2.06
CA LYS A 23 -0.15 -0.36 -1.58
C LYS A 23 -0.20 -0.25 -0.07
N HIS A 24 0.83 0.36 0.50
CA HIS A 24 0.99 0.52 1.93
C HIS A 24 0.87 1.97 2.34
N TYR A 25 0.21 2.21 3.46
CA TYR A 25 0.03 3.54 4.02
C TYR A 25 0.36 3.51 5.50
N PHE A 26 0.97 4.57 5.99
CA PHE A 26 1.44 4.67 7.37
C PHE A 26 0.41 5.38 8.23
N VAL A 27 0.25 4.92 9.48
CA VAL A 27 -0.55 5.65 10.47
C VAL A 27 0.28 6.82 10.94
N ILE A 28 -0.11 8.04 10.54
CA ILE A 28 0.70 9.23 10.81
C ILE A 28 0.85 9.51 12.30
N ARG A 29 -0.13 9.16 13.11
CA ARG A 29 -0.04 9.34 14.55
C ARG A 29 1.19 8.64 15.13
N ASP A 30 1.50 7.45 14.65
CA ASP A 30 2.66 6.69 15.15
C ASP A 30 3.97 7.39 14.83
N ILE A 31 4.10 7.91 13.63
CA ILE A 31 5.28 8.66 13.21
C ILE A 31 5.43 9.92 14.07
N CYS A 32 4.34 10.65 14.25
CA CYS A 32 4.35 11.87 15.05
C CYS A 32 4.66 11.59 16.53
N ASN A 33 4.15 10.48 17.06
CA ASN A 33 4.47 10.09 18.44
C ASN A 33 5.96 9.85 18.62
N ILE A 34 6.61 9.20 17.67
CA ILE A 34 8.04 8.94 17.71
C ILE A 34 8.81 10.26 17.64
N LEU A 35 8.39 11.18 16.79
CA LEU A 35 9.06 12.45 16.59
C LEU A 35 8.73 13.49 17.68
N GLY A 36 7.72 13.22 18.51
CA GLY A 36 7.31 14.13 19.56
C GLY A 36 6.34 15.22 19.11
N PHE A 37 5.70 15.04 17.99
CA PHE A 37 4.69 16.00 17.50
C PHE A 37 3.32 15.65 18.08
N SER A 38 2.64 16.64 18.64
CA SER A 38 1.35 16.44 19.28
C SER A 38 0.17 16.56 18.32
N ASN A 39 0.36 17.21 17.17
CA ASN A 39 -0.73 17.45 16.23
C ASN A 39 -0.36 16.97 14.83
N PRO A 40 -0.73 15.71 14.48
CA PRO A 40 -0.43 15.17 13.16
C PRO A 40 -1.02 15.96 12.00
N ASN A 41 -2.24 16.47 12.16
CA ASN A 41 -2.90 17.21 11.09
C ASN A 41 -2.15 18.49 10.74
N ARG A 42 -1.62 19.18 11.74
CA ARG A 42 -0.85 20.38 11.53
C ARG A 42 0.45 20.08 10.77
N ILE A 43 1.13 19.01 11.17
CA ILE A 43 2.39 18.61 10.51
C ILE A 43 2.13 18.25 9.06
N LEU A 44 1.06 17.49 8.78
CA LEU A 44 0.72 17.15 7.41
C LEU A 44 0.37 18.39 6.57
N ALA A 45 -0.36 19.32 7.15
CA ALA A 45 -0.69 20.56 6.44
C ALA A 45 0.55 21.39 6.09
N MET A 46 1.59 21.31 6.93
CA MET A 46 2.84 22.04 6.69
C MET A 46 3.71 21.42 5.60
N TYR A 47 3.72 20.11 5.49
CA TYR A 47 4.70 19.38 4.67
C TYR A 47 4.11 18.58 3.51
N THR A 48 2.80 18.45 3.44
CA THR A 48 2.17 17.66 2.38
C THR A 48 0.95 18.38 1.82
N GLU A 49 0.56 17.98 0.60
CA GLU A 49 -0.62 18.55 -0.07
C GLU A 49 -1.64 17.46 -0.41
N ASN A 50 -1.42 16.25 0.07
CA ASN A 50 -2.30 15.15 -0.28
C ASN A 50 -3.65 15.23 0.43
N VAL A 51 -4.67 14.67 -0.22
CA VAL A 51 -6.00 14.61 0.34
C VAL A 51 -5.99 13.72 1.58
N PRO A 52 -6.65 14.12 2.68
CA PRO A 52 -6.70 13.28 3.88
C PRO A 52 -7.30 11.91 3.57
N MET A 53 -6.67 10.87 4.10
CA MET A 53 -7.14 9.49 3.99
C MET A 53 -7.32 8.91 5.38
N TYR A 54 -8.46 8.26 5.62
CA TYR A 54 -8.79 7.69 6.92
C TYR A 54 -9.19 6.24 6.76
N GLU A 55 -8.89 5.43 7.75
CA GLU A 55 -9.29 4.03 7.78
C GLU A 55 -9.57 3.61 9.22
N ARG A 56 -10.48 2.66 9.39
CA ARG A 56 -10.74 2.06 10.69
C ARG A 56 -9.80 0.88 10.87
N ILE A 57 -9.10 0.87 11.98
CA ILE A 57 -8.19 -0.23 12.30
C ILE A 57 -8.52 -0.78 13.68
N PRO A 58 -8.27 -2.08 13.92
CA PRO A 58 -8.44 -2.66 15.24
C PRO A 58 -7.32 -2.17 16.18
N THR A 59 -7.71 -1.79 17.39
CA THR A 59 -6.77 -1.39 18.43
C THR A 59 -7.19 -2.08 19.72
N PRO A 60 -6.33 -2.09 20.76
CA PRO A 60 -6.73 -2.67 22.05
C PRO A 60 -8.00 -2.04 22.62
N GLY A 61 -8.29 -0.78 22.29
CA GLY A 61 -9.50 -0.10 22.71
C GLY A 61 -10.68 -0.27 21.76
N GLY A 62 -10.61 -1.15 20.77
CA GLY A 62 -11.64 -1.36 19.76
C GLY A 62 -11.27 -0.75 18.41
N LEU A 63 -12.25 -0.68 17.49
CA LEU A 63 -12.02 -0.07 16.18
C LEU A 63 -11.86 1.44 16.32
N GLN A 64 -10.82 1.99 15.73
CA GLN A 64 -10.55 3.42 15.73
C GLN A 64 -10.25 3.92 14.33
N VAL A 65 -10.69 5.13 14.03
CA VAL A 65 -10.39 5.78 12.77
C VAL A 65 -9.02 6.46 12.90
N VAL A 66 -8.13 6.15 11.97
CA VAL A 66 -6.79 6.73 11.95
C VAL A 66 -6.56 7.39 10.61
N ARG A 67 -5.71 8.42 10.60
CA ARG A 67 -5.31 9.07 9.36
C ARG A 67 -4.10 8.36 8.79
N LEU A 68 -4.17 8.06 7.49
CA LEU A 68 -3.12 7.35 6.77
C LEU A 68 -2.41 8.27 5.80
N VAL A 69 -1.13 8.03 5.62
CA VAL A 69 -0.32 8.79 4.67
C VAL A 69 0.54 7.82 3.87
N PRO A 70 0.81 8.13 2.59
CA PRO A 70 1.72 7.32 1.80
C PRO A 70 3.17 7.55 2.24
N ARG A 71 4.06 6.70 1.75
CA ARG A 71 5.49 6.79 2.05
C ARG A 71 6.06 8.18 1.74
N GLU A 72 5.63 8.78 0.63
CA GLU A 72 6.12 10.09 0.19
C GLU A 72 5.86 11.16 1.25
N ASP A 73 4.72 11.10 1.90
CA ASP A 73 4.38 12.06 2.96
C ASP A 73 5.25 11.87 4.19
N VAL A 74 5.54 10.61 4.55
CA VAL A 74 6.46 10.32 5.65
C VAL A 74 7.84 10.90 5.35
N GLU A 75 8.33 10.70 4.14
CA GLU A 75 9.62 11.25 3.72
C GLU A 75 9.61 12.77 3.74
N SER A 76 8.52 13.39 3.32
CA SER A 76 8.37 14.85 3.32
C SER A 76 8.41 15.43 4.73
N ILE A 77 7.90 14.71 5.71
CA ILE A 77 7.93 15.13 7.11
C ILE A 77 9.35 14.93 7.69
N LEU A 78 10.01 13.85 7.35
CA LEU A 78 11.32 13.53 7.89
C LEU A 78 12.42 14.41 7.33
N ALA A 79 12.36 14.78 6.06
CA ALA A 79 13.41 15.51 5.38
C ALA A 79 13.78 16.86 6.05
N PRO A 80 12.81 17.71 6.41
CA PRO A 80 13.15 18.99 7.06
C PRO A 80 13.49 18.85 8.54
N ASN A 81 13.26 17.70 9.15
CA ASN A 81 13.49 17.49 10.57
C ASN A 81 14.85 16.84 10.79
N ASN A 82 15.80 17.60 11.36
CA ASN A 82 17.18 17.16 11.52
C ASN A 82 17.46 16.56 12.88
N GLY A 83 16.45 16.41 13.72
CA GLY A 83 16.63 15.87 15.06
C GLY A 83 17.16 14.44 15.03
N ARG A 84 17.78 14.02 16.12
CA ARG A 84 18.35 12.68 16.22
C ARG A 84 17.29 11.59 15.98
N LYS A 85 16.11 11.76 16.57
CA LYS A 85 15.03 10.77 16.41
C LYS A 85 14.57 10.69 14.96
N ALA A 86 14.45 11.84 14.27
CA ALA A 86 14.05 11.86 12.86
C ALA A 86 15.09 11.15 11.99
N LEU A 87 16.37 11.37 12.23
CA LEU A 87 17.44 10.71 11.48
C LEU A 87 17.45 9.20 11.73
N LEU A 88 17.29 8.79 12.99
CA LEU A 88 17.25 7.37 13.34
C LEU A 88 16.03 6.68 12.75
N LEU A 89 14.87 7.33 12.80
CA LEU A 89 13.64 6.80 12.24
C LEU A 89 13.76 6.68 10.71
N GLU A 90 14.28 7.69 10.06
CA GLU A 90 14.49 7.67 8.61
C GLU A 90 15.40 6.51 8.21
N ARG A 91 16.51 6.35 8.92
CA ARG A 91 17.45 5.25 8.65
C ARG A 91 16.78 3.90 8.83
N TRP A 92 16.03 3.72 9.89
CA TRP A 92 15.32 2.47 10.18
C TRP A 92 14.29 2.15 9.09
N LEU A 93 13.53 3.16 8.67
CA LEU A 93 12.55 2.98 7.58
C LEU A 93 13.23 2.61 6.28
N LYS A 94 14.28 3.33 5.89
CA LYS A 94 14.96 3.10 4.61
C LYS A 94 15.70 1.78 4.55
N LYS A 95 16.20 1.29 5.67
CA LYS A 95 16.97 0.03 5.69
C LYS A 95 16.09 -1.20 5.85
N GLY A 96 15.00 -1.12 6.59
CA GLY A 96 14.20 -2.28 6.92
C GLY A 96 12.78 -2.24 6.40
N VAL A 97 12.05 -1.19 6.71
CA VAL A 97 10.62 -1.15 6.45
C VAL A 97 10.31 -0.90 4.97
N PHE A 98 10.87 0.15 4.38
CA PHE A 98 10.60 0.47 2.99
C PHE A 98 10.97 -0.65 2.01
N PRO A 99 12.14 -1.31 2.14
CA PRO A 99 12.46 -2.43 1.27
C PRO A 99 11.49 -3.60 1.42
N ASP A 100 11.07 -3.91 2.65
CA ASP A 100 10.08 -4.97 2.88
C ASP A 100 8.76 -4.65 2.21
N LEU A 101 8.28 -3.42 2.34
CA LEU A 101 7.02 -3.00 1.72
C LEU A 101 7.11 -2.99 0.20
N GLU A 102 8.24 -2.55 -0.35
CA GLU A 102 8.46 -2.59 -1.80
C GLU A 102 8.46 -4.02 -2.33
N ALA A 103 9.08 -4.95 -1.62
CA ALA A 103 9.08 -6.35 -2.01
C ALA A 103 7.66 -6.92 -2.00
N ASP A 104 6.87 -6.62 -0.99
CA ASP A 104 5.48 -7.04 -0.92
C ASP A 104 4.66 -6.46 -2.06
N GLU A 105 4.83 -5.17 -2.35
CA GLU A 105 4.10 -4.51 -3.43
C GLU A 105 4.45 -5.10 -4.78
N LYS A 106 5.73 -5.41 -5.01
CA LYS A 106 6.18 -6.06 -6.24
C LYS A 106 5.62 -7.46 -6.37
N ALA A 107 5.63 -8.22 -5.29
CA ALA A 107 5.08 -9.58 -5.29
C ALA A 107 3.59 -9.56 -5.59
N MET A 108 2.84 -8.65 -4.98
CA MET A 108 1.42 -8.50 -5.24
C MET A 108 1.15 -8.08 -6.68
N ALA A 109 1.94 -7.18 -7.23
CA ALA A 109 1.81 -6.74 -8.62
C ALA A 109 2.08 -7.90 -9.58
N GLN A 110 3.08 -8.72 -9.31
CA GLN A 110 3.39 -9.89 -10.13
C GLN A 110 2.27 -10.91 -10.11
N VAL A 111 1.74 -11.23 -8.93
CA VAL A 111 0.63 -12.17 -8.80
C VAL A 111 -0.59 -11.65 -9.56
N ARG A 112 -0.91 -10.38 -9.41
CA ARG A 112 -2.03 -9.75 -10.10
C ARG A 112 -1.87 -9.83 -11.62
N SER A 113 -0.67 -9.55 -12.11
CA SER A 113 -0.35 -9.62 -13.54
C SER A 113 -0.51 -11.04 -14.08
N LEU A 114 -0.03 -12.04 -13.34
CA LEU A 114 -0.17 -13.44 -13.73
C LEU A 114 -1.63 -13.88 -13.78
N VAL A 115 -2.42 -13.47 -12.78
CA VAL A 115 -3.86 -13.80 -12.76
C VAL A 115 -4.57 -13.17 -13.94
N VAL A 116 -4.31 -11.91 -14.23
CA VAL A 116 -4.92 -11.22 -15.38
C VAL A 116 -4.54 -11.92 -16.69
N SER A 117 -3.28 -12.28 -16.87
CA SER A 117 -2.82 -12.99 -18.07
C SER A 117 -3.51 -14.33 -18.23
N PHE A 118 -3.63 -15.09 -17.13
CA PHE A 118 -4.30 -16.38 -17.16
C PHE A 118 -5.78 -16.26 -17.55
N VAL A 119 -6.49 -15.31 -16.95
CA VAL A 119 -7.90 -15.08 -17.25
C VAL A 119 -8.09 -14.64 -18.70
N SER A 120 -7.23 -13.77 -19.21
CA SER A 120 -7.29 -13.33 -20.61
C SER A 120 -7.06 -14.49 -21.56
N ALA A 121 -6.10 -15.36 -21.29
CA ALA A 121 -5.83 -16.54 -22.12
C ALA A 121 -7.03 -17.47 -22.13
N MET A 122 -7.63 -17.73 -20.98
CA MET A 122 -8.82 -18.59 -20.91
C MET A 122 -10.00 -18.01 -21.67
N HIS A 123 -10.19 -16.71 -21.55
CA HIS A 123 -11.26 -16.03 -22.27
C HIS A 123 -11.08 -16.15 -23.80
N THR A 124 -9.87 -15.97 -24.28
CA THR A 124 -9.56 -16.10 -25.70
C THR A 124 -9.86 -17.52 -26.19
N LEU A 125 -9.43 -18.53 -25.47
CA LEU A 125 -9.68 -19.93 -25.84
C LEU A 125 -11.18 -20.23 -25.89
N MET A 126 -11.92 -19.78 -24.92
CA MET A 126 -13.37 -20.00 -24.88
C MET A 126 -14.07 -19.31 -26.06
N THR A 127 -13.63 -18.11 -26.39
CA THR A 127 -14.21 -17.37 -27.51
C THR A 127 -13.95 -18.08 -28.85
N GLU A 128 -12.74 -18.54 -29.07
CA GLU A 128 -12.38 -19.27 -30.26
C GLU A 128 -13.20 -20.55 -30.40
N GLN A 129 -13.35 -21.30 -29.34
CA GLN A 129 -14.13 -22.51 -29.34
C GLN A 129 -15.61 -22.23 -29.60
N TYR A 130 -16.14 -21.16 -29.05
CA TYR A 130 -17.51 -20.76 -29.26
C TYR A 130 -17.77 -20.49 -30.75
N PHE A 131 -16.91 -19.78 -31.42
CA PHE A 131 -17.05 -19.49 -32.83
C PHE A 131 -16.94 -20.75 -33.68
N ALA A 132 -16.02 -21.64 -33.37
CA ALA A 132 -15.87 -22.89 -34.09
C ALA A 132 -17.15 -23.74 -33.99
N ASP A 133 -17.72 -23.84 -32.80
CA ASP A 133 -18.93 -24.61 -32.60
C ASP A 133 -20.15 -24.00 -33.30
N LYS A 134 -20.29 -22.69 -33.20
CA LYS A 134 -21.47 -22.01 -33.69
C LYS A 134 -21.49 -21.88 -35.23
N TYR A 135 -20.35 -21.63 -35.83
CA TYR A 135 -20.28 -21.37 -37.27
C TYR A 135 -19.74 -22.56 -38.04
N GLY A 136 -19.66 -23.70 -37.40
CA GLY A 136 -19.23 -24.92 -38.07
C GLY A 136 -17.83 -24.80 -38.57
N GLY A 137 -17.52 -25.52 -39.56
CA GLY A 137 -16.20 -25.49 -40.07
C GLY A 137 -15.95 -24.42 -41.07
N CYS A 138 -16.65 -23.46 -41.00
CA CYS A 138 -16.34 -22.44 -41.85
C CYS A 138 -15.05 -21.92 -41.57
N ASN A 139 -14.34 -22.18 -41.50
CA ASN A 139 -13.30 -21.87 -41.35
C ASN A 139 -12.86 -20.77 -41.32
N GLY A 140 -12.93 -20.65 -40.98
CA GLY A 140 -12.49 -19.78 -40.85
C GLY A 140 -12.53 -18.84 -41.64
N ARG A 141 -12.83 -19.17 -42.16
CA ARG A 141 -12.97 -18.59 -42.83
C ARG A 141 -13.92 -18.36 -43.27
N CYS A 142 -14.39 -18.66 -43.24
CA CYS A 142 -15.32 -18.44 -43.70
C CYS A 142 -15.51 -17.49 -43.54
N LYS A 143 -15.18 -17.53 -43.75
CA LYS A 143 -15.13 -17.06 -43.69
C LYS A 143 -15.41 -16.59 -43.42
#